data_ee0aaa2ac86e9d7eab1be83c42177a5c
#
_entry.id   ee0aaa2ac86e9d7eab1be83c42177a5c
#
_cell.length_a   1.000
_cell.length_b   1.000
_cell.length_c   1.000
_cell.angle_alpha   90.00
_cell.angle_beta   90.00
_cell.angle_gamma   90.00
#
_symmetry.space_group_name_H-M   'P 1'
#
loop_
_entity.id
_entity.type
_entity.pdbx_description
1 polymer ?
#
loop_
_entity_poly.entity_id
_entity_poly.type
_entity_poly.pdbx_seq_one_letter_code
_entity_poly.pdbx_strand_id
1 'polypeptide(L)'
;MPAQGFALATEAALARWLRRAAVLSQALPNQAVVAFEAQLQQALAAMPAAAAQATEVQRMVRQRVGQQAYRQAMLDYWGGACAVTGLALPQALRASHAKPWAECASDAERLDVFNGFLLSANLDVLFPAARNWVNCLA
;
A
#
# COMPACT_ATOMS: atom_id res chain seq x y z
N MET A 1 -9.82 -0.17 -32.89
CA MET A 1 -9.91 1.09 -32.12
C MET A 1 -8.62 1.85 -32.31
N PRO A 2 -8.63 3.14 -32.67
CA PRO A 2 -7.39 3.93 -32.74
C PRO A 2 -6.79 4.04 -31.33
N ALA A 3 -5.50 3.80 -31.21
CA ALA A 3 -4.76 4.00 -29.97
C ALA A 3 -4.85 5.49 -29.60
N GLN A 4 -5.42 5.79 -28.43
CA GLN A 4 -5.40 7.15 -27.91
C GLN A 4 -3.98 7.45 -27.42
N GLY A 5 -3.25 8.26 -28.19
CA GLY A 5 -1.95 8.77 -27.80
C GLY A 5 -2.09 10.09 -27.05
N PHE A 6 -1.25 10.31 -26.06
CA PHE A 6 -1.11 11.61 -25.37
C PHE A 6 0.10 12.34 -25.93
N ALA A 7 -0.07 13.58 -26.37
CA ALA A 7 1.03 14.45 -26.74
C ALA A 7 1.50 15.24 -25.51
N LEU A 8 2.79 15.16 -25.21
CA LEU A 8 3.40 15.94 -24.14
C LEU A 8 4.11 17.14 -24.76
N ALA A 9 3.69 18.35 -24.38
CA ALA A 9 4.13 19.58 -25.00
C ALA A 9 5.56 19.99 -24.62
N THR A 10 6.14 19.44 -23.54
CA THR A 10 7.48 19.83 -23.05
C THR A 10 8.24 18.64 -22.47
N GLU A 11 9.58 18.73 -22.50
CA GLU A 11 10.49 17.78 -21.87
C GLU A 11 10.25 17.65 -20.35
N ALA A 12 9.96 18.76 -19.69
CA ALA A 12 9.62 18.78 -18.27
C ALA A 12 8.31 18.01 -17.97
N ALA A 13 7.32 18.07 -18.85
CA ALA A 13 6.10 17.28 -18.74
C ALA A 13 6.39 15.79 -18.91
N LEU A 14 7.21 15.41 -19.89
CA LEU A 14 7.65 14.02 -20.08
C LEU A 14 8.40 13.50 -18.84
N ALA A 15 9.36 14.26 -18.32
CA ALA A 15 10.11 13.88 -17.13
C ALA A 15 9.22 13.69 -15.91
N ARG A 16 8.20 14.52 -15.73
CA ARG A 16 7.18 14.37 -14.66
C ARG A 16 6.38 13.09 -14.83
N TRP A 17 5.93 12.79 -16.04
CA TRP A 17 5.20 11.57 -16.36
C TRP A 17 6.03 10.31 -16.12
N LEU A 18 7.27 10.29 -16.57
CA LEU A 18 8.18 9.16 -16.35
C LEU A 18 8.47 8.94 -14.87
N ARG A 19 8.71 10.00 -14.11
CA ARG A 19 8.86 9.88 -12.64
C ARG A 19 7.60 9.32 -11.99
N ARG A 20 6.41 9.79 -12.38
CA ARG A 20 5.15 9.27 -11.85
C ARG A 20 4.94 7.81 -12.22
N ALA A 21 5.22 7.42 -13.46
CA ALA A 21 5.12 6.03 -13.89
C ALA A 21 6.10 5.12 -13.11
N ALA A 22 7.33 5.57 -12.86
CA ALA A 22 8.29 4.84 -12.04
C ALA A 22 7.81 4.63 -10.61
N VAL A 23 7.24 5.67 -9.97
CA VAL A 23 6.66 5.55 -8.61
C VAL A 23 5.49 4.58 -8.61
N LEU A 24 4.57 4.69 -9.58
CA LEU A 24 3.42 3.78 -9.67
C LEU A 24 3.86 2.33 -9.89
N SER A 25 4.90 2.09 -10.67
CA SER A 25 5.41 0.73 -10.90
C SER A 25 5.94 0.07 -9.64
N GLN A 26 6.54 0.85 -8.72
CA GLN A 26 6.99 0.35 -7.41
C GLN A 26 5.83 -0.01 -6.48
N ALA A 27 4.69 0.65 -6.61
CA ALA A 27 3.50 0.38 -5.81
C ALA A 27 2.68 -0.83 -6.31
N LEU A 28 2.95 -1.34 -7.51
CA LEU A 28 2.25 -2.52 -8.04
C LEU A 28 2.52 -3.76 -7.18
N PRO A 29 1.55 -4.68 -7.04
CA PRO A 29 1.62 -5.81 -6.10
C PRO A 29 2.90 -6.63 -6.20
N ASN A 30 3.37 -6.91 -7.42
CA ASN A 30 4.59 -7.69 -7.63
C ASN A 30 5.85 -7.02 -7.06
N GLN A 31 5.98 -5.71 -7.25
CA GLN A 31 7.12 -4.95 -6.73
C GLN A 31 7.01 -4.74 -5.22
N ALA A 32 5.81 -4.50 -4.72
CA ALA A 32 5.55 -4.37 -3.29
C ALA A 32 5.90 -5.66 -2.53
N VAL A 33 5.60 -6.84 -3.08
CA VAL A 33 5.98 -8.14 -2.48
C VAL A 33 7.49 -8.31 -2.45
N VAL A 34 8.20 -8.03 -3.55
CA VAL A 34 9.67 -8.14 -3.61
C VAL A 34 10.34 -7.20 -2.59
N ALA A 35 9.88 -5.96 -2.52
CA ALA A 35 10.38 -5.00 -1.55
C ALA A 35 10.10 -5.42 -0.10
N PHE A 36 8.91 -5.95 0.16
CA PHE A 36 8.51 -6.48 1.46
C PHE A 36 9.39 -7.64 1.90
N GLU A 37 9.63 -8.61 1.03
CA GLU A 37 10.48 -9.77 1.35
C GLU A 37 11.91 -9.34 1.68
N ALA A 38 12.49 -8.40 0.91
CA ALA A 38 13.81 -7.87 1.20
C ALA A 38 13.87 -7.16 2.57
N GLN A 39 12.87 -6.32 2.88
CA GLN A 39 12.77 -5.63 4.17
C GLN A 39 12.56 -6.61 5.33
N LEU A 40 11.77 -7.66 5.13
CA LEU A 40 11.54 -8.71 6.12
C LEU A 40 12.85 -9.44 6.46
N GLN A 41 13.62 -9.83 5.45
CA GLN A 41 14.92 -10.48 5.63
C GLN A 41 15.89 -9.58 6.39
N GLN A 42 15.96 -8.29 6.05
CA GLN A 42 16.78 -7.31 6.77
C GLN A 42 16.35 -7.16 8.23
N ALA A 43 15.05 -7.08 8.50
CA ALA A 43 14.53 -6.93 9.85
C ALA A 43 14.84 -8.15 10.72
N LEU A 44 14.72 -9.36 10.17
CA LEU A 44 15.04 -10.61 10.87
C LEU A 44 16.56 -10.76 11.09
N ALA A 45 17.38 -10.39 10.12
CA ALA A 45 18.84 -10.45 10.21
C ALA A 45 19.41 -9.46 11.25
N ALA A 46 18.71 -8.37 11.53
CA ALA A 46 19.09 -7.39 12.55
C ALA A 46 18.77 -7.84 14.00
N MET A 47 18.06 -8.96 14.16
CA MET A 47 17.65 -9.49 15.46
C MET A 47 18.64 -10.56 15.97
N PRO A 48 18.74 -10.77 17.30
CA PRO A 48 19.44 -11.93 17.85
C PRO A 48 18.89 -13.24 17.30
N ALA A 49 19.77 -14.19 16.95
CA ALA A 49 19.37 -15.44 16.27
C ALA A 49 18.29 -16.22 17.01
N ALA A 50 18.36 -16.29 18.35
CA ALA A 50 17.35 -16.98 19.16
C ALA A 50 15.96 -16.31 19.06
N ALA A 51 15.89 -14.98 19.00
CA ALA A 51 14.65 -14.24 18.84
C ALA A 51 14.11 -14.37 17.41
N ALA A 52 14.99 -14.32 16.40
CA ALA A 52 14.61 -14.46 15.00
C ALA A 52 14.04 -15.86 14.66
N GLN A 53 14.33 -16.88 15.44
CA GLN A 53 13.79 -18.24 15.27
C GLN A 53 12.42 -18.45 15.93
N ALA A 54 12.01 -17.58 16.86
CA ALA A 54 10.70 -17.70 17.51
C ALA A 54 9.56 -17.37 16.54
N THR A 55 8.67 -18.32 16.31
CA THR A 55 7.55 -18.19 15.35
C THR A 55 6.67 -16.97 15.60
N GLU A 56 6.39 -16.67 16.86
CA GLU A 56 5.57 -15.51 17.22
C GLU A 56 6.27 -14.19 16.88
N VAL A 57 7.57 -14.11 17.13
CA VAL A 57 8.39 -12.93 16.79
C VAL A 57 8.43 -12.75 15.27
N GLN A 58 8.64 -13.82 14.51
CA GLN A 58 8.61 -13.77 13.05
C GLN A 58 7.25 -13.26 12.53
N ARG A 59 6.15 -13.75 13.11
CA ARG A 59 4.81 -13.32 12.75
C ARG A 59 4.59 -11.82 13.00
N MET A 60 5.02 -11.33 14.16
CA MET A 60 4.91 -9.91 14.51
C MET A 60 5.77 -9.02 13.61
N VAL A 61 7.00 -9.42 13.35
CA VAL A 61 7.91 -8.70 12.44
C VAL A 61 7.32 -8.66 11.04
N ARG A 62 6.86 -9.80 10.53
CA ARG A 62 6.21 -9.90 9.21
C ARG A 62 5.00 -8.97 9.09
N GLN A 63 4.12 -8.95 10.09
CA GLN A 63 2.96 -8.07 10.11
C GLN A 63 3.35 -6.60 10.12
N ARG A 64 4.31 -6.21 10.95
CA ARG A 64 4.79 -4.82 11.06
C ARG A 64 5.44 -4.34 9.76
N VAL A 65 6.35 -5.12 9.21
CA VAL A 65 7.03 -4.80 7.94
C VAL A 65 6.01 -4.72 6.81
N GLY A 66 5.06 -5.65 6.75
CA GLY A 66 4.00 -5.65 5.74
C GLY A 66 3.09 -4.43 5.81
N GLN A 67 2.69 -4.01 7.02
CA GLN A 67 1.89 -2.79 7.20
C GLN A 67 2.65 -1.53 6.75
N GLN A 68 3.95 -1.46 7.01
CA GLN A 68 4.79 -0.35 6.55
C GLN A 68 4.94 -0.35 5.03
N ALA A 69 5.19 -1.51 4.42
CA ALA A 69 5.30 -1.67 2.97
C ALA A 69 3.99 -1.30 2.26
N TYR A 70 2.85 -1.78 2.77
CA TYR A 70 1.53 -1.42 2.25
C TYR A 70 1.26 0.08 2.36
N ARG A 71 1.55 0.67 3.53
CA ARG A 71 1.39 2.11 3.71
C ARG A 71 2.22 2.91 2.71
N GLN A 72 3.47 2.53 2.47
CA GLN A 72 4.32 3.22 1.50
C GLN A 72 3.77 3.06 0.08
N ALA A 73 3.40 1.85 -0.31
CA ALA A 73 2.79 1.59 -1.61
C ALA A 73 1.51 2.42 -1.83
N MET A 74 0.66 2.55 -0.79
CA MET A 74 -0.55 3.37 -0.85
C MET A 74 -0.24 4.87 -0.98
N LEU A 75 0.77 5.38 -0.26
CA LEU A 75 1.22 6.77 -0.40
C LEU A 75 1.72 7.05 -1.83
N ASP A 76 2.50 6.13 -2.39
CA ASP A 76 3.03 6.24 -3.75
C ASP A 76 1.92 6.16 -4.80
N TYR A 77 1.00 5.21 -4.65
CA TYR A 77 -0.11 5.03 -5.58
C TYR A 77 -1.07 6.23 -5.57
N TRP A 78 -1.48 6.71 -4.40
CA TRP A 78 -2.41 7.83 -4.25
C TRP A 78 -1.74 9.21 -4.31
N GLY A 79 -0.41 9.26 -4.52
CA GLY A 79 0.32 10.52 -4.61
C GLY A 79 0.36 11.31 -3.31
N GLY A 80 0.31 10.61 -2.16
CA GLY A 80 0.36 11.23 -0.82
C GLY A 80 -0.89 12.00 -0.42
N ALA A 81 -2.03 11.77 -1.10
CA ALA A 81 -3.29 12.47 -0.82
C ALA A 81 -4.44 11.50 -0.51
N CYS A 82 -5.36 11.93 0.35
CA CYS A 82 -6.57 11.17 0.67
C CYS A 82 -7.42 10.94 -0.60
N ALA A 83 -7.82 9.71 -0.84
CA ALA A 83 -8.61 9.30 -2.02
C ALA A 83 -9.96 10.04 -2.15
N VAL A 84 -10.52 10.50 -1.03
CA VAL A 84 -11.85 11.13 -0.98
C VAL A 84 -11.75 12.64 -0.87
N THR A 85 -10.95 13.15 0.07
CA THR A 85 -10.89 14.59 0.38
C THR A 85 -9.78 15.34 -0.34
N GLY A 86 -8.79 14.61 -0.89
CA GLY A 86 -7.59 15.22 -1.45
C GLY A 86 -6.62 15.80 -0.41
N LEU A 87 -6.87 15.59 0.90
CA LEU A 87 -5.97 16.05 1.95
C LEU A 87 -4.57 15.47 1.75
N ALA A 88 -3.57 16.32 1.51
CA ALA A 88 -2.19 15.94 1.24
C ALA A 88 -1.30 16.18 2.48
N LEU A 89 -1.63 15.52 3.58
CA LEU A 89 -0.87 15.54 4.83
C LEU A 89 -0.57 14.09 5.24
N PRO A 90 0.59 13.52 4.87
CA PRO A 90 0.89 12.09 5.07
C PRO A 90 0.71 11.60 6.51
N GLN A 91 0.98 12.45 7.51
CA GLN A 91 0.84 12.13 8.92
C GLN A 91 -0.61 11.88 9.33
N ALA A 92 -1.57 12.54 8.65
CA ALA A 92 -3.00 12.39 8.88
C ALA A 92 -3.65 11.30 8.01
N LEU A 93 -2.88 10.65 7.13
CA LEU A 93 -3.39 9.62 6.24
C LEU A 93 -3.20 8.21 6.83
N ARG A 94 -4.15 7.33 6.51
CA ARG A 94 -4.17 5.90 6.87
C ARG A 94 -4.34 5.06 5.61
N ALA A 95 -3.59 3.98 5.52
CA ALA A 95 -3.75 2.96 4.49
C ALA A 95 -4.79 1.95 4.98
N SER A 96 -6.01 2.05 4.45
CA SER A 96 -7.18 1.27 4.88
C SER A 96 -7.43 0.12 3.94
N HIS A 97 -7.38 -1.12 4.44
CA HIS A 97 -7.69 -2.32 3.67
C HIS A 97 -9.21 -2.47 3.43
N ALA A 98 -9.60 -2.79 2.21
CA ALA A 98 -10.96 -3.18 1.87
C ALA A 98 -11.26 -4.60 2.38
N LYS A 99 -10.40 -5.58 2.09
CA LYS A 99 -10.40 -6.89 2.73
C LYS A 99 -9.40 -6.86 3.90
N PRO A 100 -9.83 -7.14 5.14
CA PRO A 100 -8.95 -7.08 6.29
C PRO A 100 -7.68 -7.91 6.14
N TRP A 101 -6.58 -7.44 6.68
CA TRP A 101 -5.28 -8.12 6.65
C TRP A 101 -5.36 -9.60 7.05
N ALA A 102 -6.13 -9.90 8.11
CA ALA A 102 -6.29 -11.26 8.62
C ALA A 102 -7.05 -12.20 7.68
N GLU A 103 -7.88 -11.65 6.79
CA GLU A 103 -8.70 -12.40 5.84
C GLU A 103 -8.00 -12.60 4.48
N CYS A 104 -6.90 -11.89 4.23
CA CYS A 104 -6.14 -12.02 3.00
C CYS A 104 -5.42 -13.38 2.94
N ALA A 105 -5.54 -14.07 1.81
CA ALA A 105 -4.97 -15.40 1.60
C ALA A 105 -3.45 -15.39 1.39
N SER A 106 -2.89 -14.27 0.90
CA SER A 106 -1.46 -14.15 0.56
C SER A 106 -0.92 -12.76 0.88
N ASP A 107 0.42 -12.66 0.93
CA ASP A 107 1.06 -11.35 1.07
C ASP A 107 0.87 -10.47 -0.17
N ALA A 108 0.76 -11.06 -1.36
CA ALA A 108 0.41 -10.34 -2.56
C ALA A 108 -0.95 -9.62 -2.42
N GLU A 109 -1.96 -10.30 -1.86
CA GLU A 109 -3.27 -9.71 -1.58
C GLU A 109 -3.21 -8.66 -0.46
N ARG A 110 -2.38 -8.89 0.57
CA ARG A 110 -2.17 -7.95 1.68
C ARG A 110 -1.50 -6.65 1.25
N LEU A 111 -0.62 -6.73 0.27
CA LEU A 111 0.18 -5.61 -0.22
C LEU A 111 -0.41 -4.96 -1.49
N ASP A 112 -1.54 -5.47 -1.97
CA ASP A 112 -2.21 -4.97 -3.16
C ASP A 112 -2.82 -3.59 -2.90
N VAL A 113 -2.35 -2.58 -3.62
CA VAL A 113 -2.86 -1.20 -3.54
C VAL A 113 -4.32 -1.09 -3.99
N PHE A 114 -4.82 -2.07 -4.76
CA PHE A 114 -6.23 -2.15 -5.16
C PHE A 114 -7.12 -2.76 -4.07
N ASN A 115 -6.52 -3.34 -3.03
CA ASN A 115 -7.23 -3.85 -1.85
C ASN A 115 -7.41 -2.77 -0.78
N GLY A 116 -7.64 -1.50 -1.17
CA GLY A 116 -7.92 -0.48 -0.18
C GLY A 116 -7.83 0.95 -0.67
N PHE A 117 -7.84 1.87 0.28
CA PHE A 117 -7.79 3.31 0.04
C PHE A 117 -6.83 4.00 0.98
N LEU A 118 -6.21 5.08 0.50
CA LEU A 118 -5.49 6.02 1.37
C LEU A 118 -6.51 7.06 1.87
N LEU A 119 -6.83 7.02 3.14
CA LEU A 119 -7.87 7.85 3.75
C LEU A 119 -7.31 8.78 4.82
N SER A 120 -7.97 9.92 5.02
CA SER A 120 -7.77 10.71 6.23
C SER A 120 -8.24 9.93 7.47
N ALA A 121 -7.62 10.16 8.62
CA ALA A 121 -7.85 9.36 9.83
C ALA A 121 -9.32 9.30 10.27
N ASN A 122 -10.09 10.39 10.08
CA ASN A 122 -11.52 10.42 10.37
C ASN A 122 -12.34 9.55 9.42
N LEU A 123 -11.98 9.46 8.14
CA LEU A 123 -12.62 8.58 7.18
C LEU A 123 -12.22 7.12 7.37
N ASP A 124 -10.97 6.86 7.75
CA ASP A 124 -10.49 5.52 8.09
C ASP A 124 -11.31 4.87 9.20
N VAL A 125 -11.65 5.64 10.23
CA VAL A 125 -12.51 5.15 11.33
C VAL A 125 -13.92 4.76 10.84
N LEU A 126 -14.44 5.44 9.85
CA LEU A 126 -15.79 5.16 9.29
C LEU A 126 -15.77 4.03 8.26
N PHE A 127 -14.65 3.76 7.64
CA PHE A 127 -14.54 2.80 6.54
C PHE A 127 -14.90 1.35 6.92
N PRO A 128 -14.51 0.79 8.08
CA PRO A 128 -14.94 -0.52 8.51
C PRO A 128 -16.46 -0.64 8.68
N ALA A 129 -17.13 0.41 9.17
CA ALA A 129 -18.57 0.46 9.27
C ALA A 129 -19.22 0.45 7.87
N ALA A 130 -18.71 1.24 6.93
CA ALA A 130 -19.22 1.28 5.56
C ALA A 130 -19.12 -0.08 4.85
N ARG A 131 -18.07 -0.86 5.07
CA ARG A 131 -17.93 -2.23 4.53
C ARG A 131 -19.05 -3.17 5.01
N ASN A 132 -19.41 -3.07 6.28
CA ASN A 132 -20.51 -3.89 6.83
C ASN A 132 -21.86 -3.55 6.20
N TRP A 133 -22.09 -2.29 5.82
CA TRP A 133 -23.32 -1.86 5.15
C TRP A 133 -23.44 -2.43 3.74
N VAL A 134 -22.35 -2.45 2.98
CA VAL A 134 -22.33 -3.01 1.61
C VAL A 134 -22.63 -4.51 1.64
N ASN A 135 -22.10 -5.25 2.62
CA ASN A 135 -22.36 -6.67 2.79
C ASN A 135 -23.78 -6.98 3.26
N CYS A 136 -24.48 -6.02 3.85
CA CYS A 136 -25.90 -6.18 4.24
C CYS A 136 -26.88 -5.90 3.06
N LEU A 137 -26.40 -5.30 1.97
CA LEU A 137 -27.23 -4.97 0.79
C LEU A 137 -27.04 -5.95 -0.38
N ALA A 138 -26.13 -6.90 -0.25
CA ALA A 138 -25.88 -7.97 -1.21
C ALA A 138 -26.58 -9.28 -0.78
#